data_38d9d98a79208cce537fb7208827f8dc
#
_entry.id   38d9d98a79208cce537fb7208827f8dc
#
_cell.length_a   1.000
_cell.length_b   1.000
_cell.length_c   1.000
_cell.angle_alpha   90.00
_cell.angle_beta   90.00
_cell.angle_gamma   90.00
#
_symmetry.space_group_name_H-M   'P 1'
#
loop_
_entity.id
_entity.type
_entity.pdbx_description
1 polymer ?
#
loop_
_entity_poly.entity_id
_entity_poly.type
_entity_poly.pdbx_seq_one_letter_code
_entity_poly.pdbx_strand_id
1 'polypeptide(L)'
;MSDITSTKATRLNLRDFKSVPMRTFWITSIAFFMCFFAWFGIVPFMPDVVRDLGLSPAQKWNSVILAVTGTVFARLLIGKLCDKYGPRLCYTWLLTLGAIPVILCGFVQTPLQFLICRLFIGFIGASFVITQVHTSLMFASNVVGTANATSAGWGNLGGGANRLGMPLIAAAVVGLGVAQTDAWRYSMVIAGVICFLMGIVYFFCTQDTPRGNFKDLRESGEAVSTKKKDEVGFLEALKDYRVWILFLVYAACFGIELTVYGTMDDYLQNTF
;
A
#
# COMPACT_ATOMS: atom_id res chain seq x y z
N MET A 1 -15.05 22.62 23.91
CA MET A 1 -14.52 21.80 22.80
C MET A 1 -13.18 21.24 23.23
N SER A 2 -13.13 19.96 23.60
CA SER A 2 -11.87 19.31 23.98
C SER A 2 -11.06 19.05 22.70
N ASP A 3 -9.88 19.59 22.68
CA ASP A 3 -9.03 19.64 21.50
C ASP A 3 -8.52 18.22 21.12
N ILE A 4 -8.77 17.75 19.90
CA ILE A 4 -8.30 16.43 19.40
C ILE A 4 -6.77 16.34 19.53
N THR A 5 -6.08 17.48 19.56
CA THR A 5 -4.63 17.56 19.71
C THR A 5 -4.13 17.07 21.07
N SER A 6 -4.96 17.16 22.15
CA SER A 6 -4.56 16.81 23.51
C SER A 6 -4.35 15.31 23.76
N THR A 7 -4.82 14.43 22.87
CA THR A 7 -4.74 12.97 23.02
C THR A 7 -3.76 12.30 22.07
N LYS A 8 -3.17 13.05 21.14
CA LYS A 8 -2.16 12.55 20.20
C LYS A 8 -0.85 12.22 20.91
N ALA A 9 -0.17 11.16 20.45
CA ALA A 9 1.14 10.79 20.99
C ALA A 9 2.19 11.85 20.67
N THR A 10 2.90 12.33 21.68
CA THR A 10 3.98 13.33 21.58
C THR A 10 5.37 12.73 21.49
N ARG A 11 5.49 11.40 21.60
CA ARG A 11 6.72 10.64 21.51
C ARG A 11 6.51 9.37 20.70
N LEU A 12 7.49 8.99 19.91
CA LEU A 12 7.53 7.71 19.18
C LEU A 12 8.30 6.69 20.03
N ASN A 13 7.59 5.84 20.75
CA ASN A 13 8.19 4.78 21.56
C ASN A 13 8.00 3.43 20.88
N LEU A 14 8.98 2.99 20.11
CA LEU A 14 8.91 1.76 19.30
C LEU A 14 8.73 0.46 20.13
N ARG A 15 8.94 0.53 21.46
CA ARG A 15 8.73 -0.61 22.37
C ARG A 15 7.32 -0.66 22.98
N ASP A 16 6.51 0.37 22.73
CA ASP A 16 5.12 0.42 23.20
C ASP A 16 4.20 -0.18 22.13
N PHE A 17 3.66 -1.36 22.42
CA PHE A 17 2.65 -2.04 21.59
C PHE A 17 1.23 -1.94 22.15
N LYS A 18 1.04 -1.30 23.32
CA LYS A 18 -0.23 -1.27 24.05
C LYS A 18 -1.03 0.00 23.81
N SER A 19 -0.36 1.14 23.76
CA SER A 19 -1.08 2.41 23.52
C SER A 19 -1.71 2.44 22.13
N VAL A 20 -2.89 3.04 22.04
CA VAL A 20 -3.64 3.11 20.79
C VAL A 20 -2.81 3.73 19.63
N PRO A 21 -2.12 4.88 19.83
CA PRO A 21 -1.31 5.44 18.75
C PRO A 21 -0.19 4.52 18.28
N MET A 22 0.53 3.89 19.19
CA MET A 22 1.66 3.04 18.83
C MET A 22 1.22 1.68 18.26
N ARG A 23 0.16 1.07 18.79
CA ARG A 23 -0.44 -0.13 18.22
C ARG A 23 -0.91 0.14 16.79
N THR A 24 -1.65 1.22 16.58
CA THR A 24 -2.09 1.62 15.24
C THR A 24 -0.91 1.89 14.31
N PHE A 25 0.12 2.57 14.79
CA PHE A 25 1.35 2.83 14.03
C PHE A 25 2.01 1.53 13.52
N TRP A 26 2.19 0.53 14.40
CA TRP A 26 2.80 -0.74 14.01
C TRP A 26 1.94 -1.53 13.04
N ILE A 27 0.64 -1.63 13.31
CA ILE A 27 -0.29 -2.33 12.42
C ILE A 27 -0.36 -1.64 11.05
N THR A 28 -0.37 -0.30 11.01
CA THR A 28 -0.34 0.48 9.77
C THR A 28 0.97 0.27 8.99
N SER A 29 2.10 0.23 9.69
CA SER A 29 3.40 -0.02 9.06
C SER A 29 3.48 -1.43 8.47
N ILE A 30 2.97 -2.44 9.19
CA ILE A 30 2.90 -3.84 8.70
C ILE A 30 1.92 -3.94 7.54
N ALA A 31 0.76 -3.29 7.62
CA ALA A 31 -0.22 -3.27 6.53
C ALA A 31 0.37 -2.64 5.25
N PHE A 32 1.13 -1.57 5.40
CA PHE A 32 1.83 -0.93 4.28
C PHE A 32 2.89 -1.85 3.68
N PHE A 33 3.69 -2.53 4.52
CA PHE A 33 4.63 -3.56 4.08
C PHE A 33 3.93 -4.66 3.28
N MET A 34 2.81 -5.19 3.78
CA MET A 34 2.06 -6.25 3.09
C MET A 34 1.45 -5.77 1.76
N CYS A 35 0.99 -4.51 1.70
CA CYS A 35 0.52 -3.92 0.45
C CYS A 35 1.64 -3.87 -0.60
N PHE A 36 2.82 -3.41 -0.24
CA PHE A 36 3.96 -3.34 -1.16
C PHE A 36 4.50 -4.72 -1.52
N PHE A 37 4.54 -5.63 -0.56
CA PHE A 37 4.90 -7.03 -0.80
C PHE A 37 3.97 -7.67 -1.84
N ALA A 38 2.65 -7.49 -1.71
CA ALA A 38 1.66 -8.03 -2.64
C ALA A 38 1.67 -7.31 -4.00
N TRP A 39 1.81 -5.97 -4.01
CA TRP A 39 1.83 -5.18 -5.25
C TRP A 39 2.98 -5.57 -6.17
N PHE A 40 4.18 -5.72 -5.60
CA PHE A 40 5.38 -6.13 -6.34
C PHE A 40 5.58 -7.65 -6.41
N GLY A 41 4.72 -8.45 -5.78
CA GLY A 41 4.86 -9.89 -5.63
C GLY A 41 5.03 -10.68 -6.92
N ILE A 42 4.46 -10.18 -8.03
CA ILE A 42 4.59 -10.82 -9.34
C ILE A 42 5.97 -10.58 -10.01
N VAL A 43 6.70 -9.55 -9.59
CA VAL A 43 7.91 -9.11 -10.30
C VAL A 43 8.99 -10.20 -10.37
N PRO A 44 9.30 -10.94 -9.29
CA PRO A 44 10.28 -12.04 -9.37
C PRO A 44 9.88 -13.15 -10.34
N PHE A 45 8.59 -13.28 -10.66
CA PHE A 45 8.05 -14.32 -11.52
C PHE A 45 7.77 -13.86 -12.97
N MET A 46 8.12 -12.63 -13.31
CA MET A 46 7.84 -12.10 -14.66
C MET A 46 8.37 -12.98 -15.80
N PRO A 47 9.57 -13.60 -15.71
CA PRO A 47 10.01 -14.53 -16.75
C PRO A 47 9.08 -15.75 -16.90
N ASP A 48 8.62 -16.30 -15.80
CA ASP A 48 7.70 -17.45 -15.81
C ASP A 48 6.32 -17.06 -16.34
N VAL A 49 5.80 -15.89 -15.96
CA VAL A 49 4.52 -15.34 -16.44
C VAL A 49 4.58 -15.08 -17.96
N VAL A 50 5.68 -14.50 -18.44
CA VAL A 50 5.89 -14.25 -19.88
C VAL A 50 5.86 -15.56 -20.66
N ARG A 51 6.54 -16.60 -20.17
CA ARG A 51 6.58 -17.91 -20.80
C ARG A 51 5.23 -18.63 -20.75
N ASP A 52 4.55 -18.60 -19.60
CA ASP A 52 3.30 -19.33 -19.36
C ASP A 52 2.12 -18.72 -20.12
N LEU A 53 2.00 -17.39 -20.13
CA LEU A 53 0.91 -16.67 -20.79
C LEU A 53 1.25 -16.24 -22.24
N GLY A 54 2.47 -16.45 -22.72
CA GLY A 54 2.91 -16.02 -24.06
C GLY A 54 2.88 -14.50 -24.24
N LEU A 55 3.30 -13.74 -23.20
CA LEU A 55 3.27 -12.27 -23.26
C LEU A 55 4.27 -11.73 -24.27
N SER A 56 3.82 -10.83 -25.15
CA SER A 56 4.73 -10.04 -25.98
C SER A 56 5.52 -9.04 -25.11
N PRO A 57 6.70 -8.57 -25.61
CA PRO A 57 7.46 -7.52 -24.90
C PRO A 57 6.63 -6.27 -24.58
N ALA A 58 5.77 -5.86 -25.51
CA ALA A 58 4.86 -4.72 -25.29
C ALA A 58 3.85 -4.99 -24.17
N GLN A 59 3.26 -6.18 -24.09
CA GLN A 59 2.34 -6.57 -23.04
C GLN A 59 3.01 -6.63 -21.68
N LYS A 60 4.26 -7.11 -21.59
CA LYS A 60 5.06 -7.09 -20.36
C LYS A 60 5.21 -5.66 -19.83
N TRP A 61 5.65 -4.72 -20.67
CA TRP A 61 5.79 -3.32 -20.28
C TRP A 61 4.46 -2.66 -19.94
N ASN A 62 3.41 -2.93 -20.71
CA ASN A 62 2.06 -2.44 -20.43
C ASN A 62 1.55 -2.91 -19.06
N SER A 63 1.93 -4.11 -18.62
CA SER A 63 1.56 -4.61 -17.29
C SER A 63 2.14 -3.75 -16.15
N VAL A 64 3.36 -3.25 -16.31
CA VAL A 64 3.99 -2.33 -15.34
C VAL A 64 3.29 -0.98 -15.36
N ILE A 65 3.05 -0.42 -16.56
CA ILE A 65 2.35 0.86 -16.74
C ILE A 65 0.94 0.80 -16.12
N LEU A 66 0.19 -0.27 -16.36
CA LEU A 66 -1.16 -0.43 -15.82
C LEU A 66 -1.18 -0.51 -14.30
N ALA A 67 -0.21 -1.20 -13.69
CA ALA A 67 -0.11 -1.27 -12.23
C ALA A 67 0.16 0.11 -11.60
N VAL A 68 1.00 0.94 -12.23
CA VAL A 68 1.24 2.32 -11.78
C VAL A 68 0.03 3.21 -12.05
N THR A 69 -0.60 3.07 -13.22
CA THR A 69 -1.81 3.82 -13.58
C THR A 69 -2.94 3.57 -12.59
N GLY A 70 -3.17 2.32 -12.21
CA GLY A 70 -4.15 1.95 -11.17
C GLY A 70 -3.88 2.68 -9.84
N THR A 71 -2.61 2.78 -9.46
CA THR A 71 -2.20 3.51 -8.24
C THR A 71 -2.54 5.00 -8.30
N VAL A 72 -2.32 5.65 -9.45
CA VAL A 72 -2.63 7.09 -9.60
C VAL A 72 -4.12 7.35 -9.38
N PHE A 73 -4.99 6.57 -10.04
CA PHE A 73 -6.43 6.71 -9.86
C PHE A 73 -6.88 6.42 -8.44
N ALA A 74 -6.36 5.36 -7.83
CA ALA A 74 -6.70 5.00 -6.46
C ALA A 74 -6.29 6.09 -5.45
N ARG A 75 -5.12 6.71 -5.61
CA ARG A 75 -4.65 7.80 -4.74
C ARG A 75 -5.54 9.05 -4.79
N LEU A 76 -6.07 9.40 -5.96
CA LEU A 76 -7.00 10.53 -6.10
C LEU A 76 -8.32 10.31 -5.36
N LEU A 77 -8.78 9.05 -5.29
CA LEU A 77 -10.03 8.70 -4.64
C LEU A 77 -9.87 8.51 -3.13
N ILE A 78 -8.78 7.83 -2.71
CA ILE A 78 -8.63 7.36 -1.35
C ILE A 78 -8.50 8.50 -0.33
N GLY A 79 -7.91 9.63 -0.71
CA GLY A 79 -7.83 10.80 0.17
C GLY A 79 -9.21 11.28 0.60
N LYS A 80 -10.13 11.47 -0.37
CA LYS A 80 -11.51 11.88 -0.10
C LYS A 80 -12.29 10.83 0.70
N LEU A 81 -12.04 9.55 0.46
CA LEU A 81 -12.66 8.47 1.20
C LEU A 81 -12.17 8.43 2.66
N CYS A 82 -10.88 8.66 2.90
CA CYS A 82 -10.32 8.76 4.25
C CYS A 82 -10.94 9.90 5.05
N ASP A 83 -11.16 11.07 4.44
CA ASP A 83 -11.82 12.20 5.09
C ASP A 83 -13.28 11.88 5.45
N LYS A 84 -13.94 11.11 4.61
CA LYS A 84 -15.36 10.78 4.79
C LYS A 84 -15.60 9.59 5.74
N TYR A 85 -14.86 8.51 5.58
CA TYR A 85 -15.13 7.24 6.27
C TYR A 85 -14.10 6.89 7.34
N GLY A 86 -13.00 7.62 7.39
CA GLY A 86 -11.87 7.34 8.28
C GLY A 86 -10.85 6.37 7.68
N PRO A 87 -9.57 6.48 8.11
CA PRO A 87 -8.48 5.68 7.57
C PRO A 87 -8.61 4.19 7.90
N ARG A 88 -9.19 3.83 9.04
CA ARG A 88 -9.41 2.43 9.45
C ARG A 88 -10.25 1.66 8.43
N LEU A 89 -11.42 2.18 8.08
CA LEU A 89 -12.30 1.53 7.10
C LEU A 89 -11.69 1.55 5.70
N CYS A 90 -11.09 2.67 5.29
CA CYS A 90 -10.47 2.80 3.98
C CYS A 90 -9.31 1.82 3.79
N TYR A 91 -8.49 1.63 4.83
CA TYR A 91 -7.39 0.66 4.76
C TYR A 91 -7.90 -0.78 4.75
N THR A 92 -8.91 -1.07 5.56
CA THR A 92 -9.57 -2.38 5.55
C THR A 92 -10.12 -2.72 4.17
N TRP A 93 -10.85 -1.79 3.55
CA TRP A 93 -11.35 -1.99 2.18
C TRP A 93 -10.23 -2.13 1.16
N LEU A 94 -9.18 -1.30 1.26
CA LEU A 94 -8.04 -1.39 0.36
C LEU A 94 -7.35 -2.76 0.44
N LEU A 95 -7.12 -3.29 1.64
CA LEU A 95 -6.50 -4.59 1.87
C LEU A 95 -7.40 -5.74 1.43
N THR A 96 -8.68 -5.73 1.79
CA THR A 96 -9.60 -6.83 1.50
C THR A 96 -10.01 -6.86 0.02
N LEU A 97 -10.42 -5.72 -0.54
CA LEU A 97 -10.80 -5.65 -1.96
C LEU A 97 -9.57 -5.71 -2.88
N GLY A 98 -8.44 -5.11 -2.47
CA GLY A 98 -7.18 -5.19 -3.21
C GLY A 98 -6.58 -6.60 -3.23
N ALA A 99 -6.84 -7.42 -2.21
CA ALA A 99 -6.43 -8.82 -2.20
C ALA A 99 -7.10 -9.65 -3.30
N ILE A 100 -8.34 -9.30 -3.69
CA ILE A 100 -9.08 -10.03 -4.72
C ILE A 100 -8.31 -10.11 -6.04
N PRO A 101 -7.87 -9.01 -6.68
CA PRO A 101 -7.11 -9.09 -7.92
C PRO A 101 -5.73 -9.76 -7.74
N VAL A 102 -5.12 -9.73 -6.55
CA VAL A 102 -3.88 -10.48 -6.26
C VAL A 102 -4.15 -11.97 -6.30
N ILE A 103 -5.22 -12.44 -5.65
CA ILE A 103 -5.64 -13.85 -5.67
C ILE A 103 -6.03 -14.26 -7.10
N LEU A 104 -6.84 -13.46 -7.79
CA LEU A 104 -7.27 -13.75 -9.16
C LEU A 104 -6.11 -13.81 -10.15
N CYS A 105 -5.02 -13.09 -9.88
CA CYS A 105 -3.81 -13.17 -10.70
C CYS A 105 -3.22 -14.60 -10.77
N GLY A 106 -3.41 -15.42 -9.74
CA GLY A 106 -3.05 -16.84 -9.77
C GLY A 106 -3.88 -17.72 -10.72
N PHE A 107 -5.04 -17.23 -11.16
CA PHE A 107 -5.97 -17.99 -12.01
C PHE A 107 -6.04 -17.48 -13.46
N VAL A 108 -5.25 -16.47 -13.83
CA VAL A 108 -5.26 -15.92 -15.18
C VAL A 108 -4.74 -16.93 -16.22
N GLN A 109 -5.39 -16.97 -17.39
CA GLN A 109 -5.07 -17.88 -18.48
C GLN A 109 -4.68 -17.11 -19.76
N THR A 110 -4.96 -15.82 -19.83
CA THR A 110 -4.72 -15.01 -21.02
C THR A 110 -3.96 -13.72 -20.69
N PRO A 111 -3.19 -13.17 -21.65
CA PRO A 111 -2.51 -11.88 -21.49
C PRO A 111 -3.46 -10.76 -21.05
N LEU A 112 -4.66 -10.71 -21.62
CA LEU A 112 -5.64 -9.65 -21.28
C LEU A 112 -6.10 -9.74 -19.83
N GLN A 113 -6.42 -10.95 -19.33
CA GLN A 113 -6.79 -11.16 -17.93
C GLN A 113 -5.67 -10.71 -16.99
N PHE A 114 -4.41 -11.03 -17.34
CA PHE A 114 -3.25 -10.61 -16.59
C PHE A 114 -3.14 -9.07 -16.53
N LEU A 115 -3.26 -8.39 -17.67
CA LEU A 115 -3.21 -6.92 -17.73
C LEU A 115 -4.31 -6.25 -16.89
N ILE A 116 -5.53 -6.81 -16.92
CA ILE A 116 -6.65 -6.33 -16.09
C ILE A 116 -6.33 -6.52 -14.60
N CYS A 117 -5.86 -7.70 -14.21
CA CYS A 117 -5.43 -7.94 -12.82
C CYS A 117 -4.34 -6.96 -12.38
N ARG A 118 -3.34 -6.69 -13.24
CA ARG A 118 -2.25 -5.73 -12.96
C ARG A 118 -2.77 -4.32 -12.70
N LEU A 119 -3.77 -3.86 -13.47
CA LEU A 119 -4.40 -2.56 -13.24
C LEU A 119 -5.03 -2.48 -11.84
N PHE A 120 -5.81 -3.51 -11.45
CA PHE A 120 -6.50 -3.52 -10.16
C PHE A 120 -5.55 -3.79 -8.98
N ILE A 121 -4.51 -4.62 -9.15
CA ILE A 121 -3.43 -4.79 -8.17
C ILE A 121 -2.78 -3.43 -7.87
N GLY A 122 -2.64 -2.56 -8.89
CA GLY A 122 -2.12 -1.22 -8.73
C GLY A 122 -2.86 -0.37 -7.70
N PHE A 123 -4.15 -0.62 -7.46
CA PHE A 123 -4.93 0.13 -6.46
C PHE A 123 -4.37 -0.01 -5.04
N ILE A 124 -3.74 -1.14 -4.72
CA ILE A 124 -3.07 -1.36 -3.43
C ILE A 124 -1.96 -0.33 -3.17
N GLY A 125 -1.35 0.24 -4.21
CA GLY A 125 -0.36 1.30 -4.10
C GLY A 125 -0.89 2.62 -3.50
N ALA A 126 -2.21 2.77 -3.34
CA ALA A 126 -2.80 3.87 -2.59
C ALA A 126 -2.63 3.76 -1.07
N SER A 127 -2.16 2.61 -0.56
CA SER A 127 -1.87 2.35 0.85
C SER A 127 -0.96 3.40 1.49
N PHE A 128 -0.01 3.96 0.72
CA PHE A 128 0.85 5.05 1.19
C PHE A 128 0.04 6.25 1.70
N VAL A 129 -0.98 6.68 0.96
CA VAL A 129 -1.80 7.84 1.34
C VAL A 129 -2.51 7.59 2.66
N ILE A 130 -3.13 6.40 2.81
CA ILE A 130 -3.83 6.06 4.06
C ILE A 130 -2.86 5.97 5.22
N THR A 131 -1.67 5.39 5.00
CA THR A 131 -0.61 5.29 6.01
C THR A 131 -0.22 6.66 6.54
N GLN A 132 0.01 7.65 5.65
CA GLN A 132 0.36 9.01 6.03
C GLN A 132 -0.77 9.71 6.78
N VAL A 133 -2.01 9.57 6.31
CA VAL A 133 -3.20 10.14 6.97
C VAL A 133 -3.37 9.52 8.36
N HIS A 134 -3.37 8.20 8.47
CA HIS A 134 -3.62 7.51 9.73
C HIS A 134 -2.55 7.81 10.77
N THR A 135 -1.28 7.77 10.38
CA THR A 135 -0.16 8.14 11.25
C THR A 135 -0.29 9.60 11.71
N SER A 136 -0.65 10.52 10.81
CA SER A 136 -0.83 11.94 11.15
C SER A 136 -2.00 12.21 12.13
N LEU A 137 -3.01 11.34 12.12
CA LEU A 137 -4.10 11.42 13.11
C LEU A 137 -3.68 10.94 14.50
N MET A 138 -2.72 10.01 14.58
CA MET A 138 -2.26 9.40 15.82
C MET A 138 -1.19 10.21 16.56
N PHE A 139 -0.37 11.00 15.83
CA PHE A 139 0.80 11.69 16.39
C PHE A 139 0.67 13.21 16.36
N ALA A 140 1.24 13.86 17.37
CA ALA A 140 1.29 15.31 17.47
C ALA A 140 2.33 15.91 16.50
N SER A 141 2.22 17.22 16.21
CA SER A 141 3.03 17.95 15.25
C SER A 141 4.53 17.87 15.48
N ASN A 142 4.96 17.72 16.74
CA ASN A 142 6.39 17.62 17.11
C ASN A 142 7.05 16.30 16.69
N VAL A 143 6.29 15.23 16.43
CA VAL A 143 6.81 13.89 16.15
C VAL A 143 6.21 13.25 14.89
N VAL A 144 5.16 13.83 14.33
CA VAL A 144 4.44 13.28 13.17
C VAL A 144 5.34 13.07 11.95
N GLY A 145 6.29 13.97 11.70
CA GLY A 145 7.23 13.82 10.60
C GLY A 145 8.09 12.56 10.73
N THR A 146 8.66 12.33 11.92
CA THR A 146 9.45 11.12 12.22
C THR A 146 8.59 9.86 12.15
N ALA A 147 7.37 9.90 12.70
CA ALA A 147 6.46 8.77 12.65
C ALA A 147 6.07 8.40 11.20
N ASN A 148 5.74 9.40 10.38
CA ASN A 148 5.43 9.18 8.96
C ASN A 148 6.64 8.65 8.17
N ALA A 149 7.83 9.19 8.37
CA ALA A 149 9.05 8.72 7.71
C ALA A 149 9.39 7.27 8.12
N THR A 150 9.26 6.93 9.40
CA THR A 150 9.52 5.58 9.90
C THR A 150 8.50 4.57 9.34
N SER A 151 7.20 4.91 9.36
CA SER A 151 6.16 4.05 8.82
C SER A 151 6.31 3.86 7.31
N ALA A 152 6.69 4.92 6.57
CA ALA A 152 6.96 4.85 5.14
C ALA A 152 8.17 3.95 4.83
N GLY A 153 9.27 4.08 5.58
CA GLY A 153 10.47 3.25 5.41
C GLY A 153 10.17 1.76 5.63
N TRP A 154 9.47 1.42 6.72
CA TRP A 154 9.05 0.04 6.98
C TRP A 154 8.12 -0.50 5.89
N GLY A 155 7.20 0.29 5.38
CA GLY A 155 6.28 -0.12 4.34
C GLY A 155 6.99 -0.36 3.00
N ASN A 156 7.84 0.56 2.58
CA ASN A 156 8.62 0.42 1.34
C ASN A 156 9.54 -0.81 1.34
N LEU A 157 10.03 -1.24 2.51
CA LEU A 157 10.81 -2.47 2.65
C LEU A 157 10.05 -3.69 2.10
N GLY A 158 8.71 -3.70 2.12
CA GLY A 158 7.88 -4.76 1.52
C GLY A 158 8.17 -4.97 0.04
N GLY A 159 8.44 -3.88 -0.70
CA GLY A 159 8.85 -3.93 -2.11
C GLY A 159 10.19 -4.62 -2.35
N GLY A 160 11.16 -4.43 -1.45
CA GLY A 160 12.44 -5.16 -1.48
C GLY A 160 12.32 -6.61 -0.98
N ALA A 161 11.59 -6.79 0.13
CA ALA A 161 11.43 -8.09 0.78
C ALA A 161 10.76 -9.14 -0.11
N ASN A 162 9.91 -8.73 -1.06
CA ASN A 162 9.26 -9.66 -1.98
C ASN A 162 10.27 -10.40 -2.88
N ARG A 163 11.43 -9.80 -3.17
CA ARG A 163 12.48 -10.42 -4.01
C ARG A 163 13.02 -11.72 -3.41
N LEU A 164 13.02 -11.81 -2.08
CA LEU A 164 13.38 -13.02 -1.35
C LEU A 164 12.14 -13.81 -0.93
N GLY A 165 11.11 -13.12 -0.45
CA GLY A 165 9.93 -13.74 0.12
C GLY A 165 9.09 -14.51 -0.90
N MET A 166 8.86 -13.97 -2.08
CA MET A 166 8.04 -14.64 -3.10
C MET A 166 8.71 -15.92 -3.65
N PRO A 167 10.01 -15.92 -4.00
CA PRO A 167 10.70 -17.16 -4.37
C PRO A 167 10.73 -18.21 -3.24
N LEU A 168 10.84 -17.79 -1.97
CA LEU A 168 10.76 -18.72 -0.83
C LEU A 168 9.36 -19.34 -0.71
N ILE A 169 8.30 -18.57 -0.90
CA ILE A 169 6.92 -19.09 -0.95
C ILE A 169 6.80 -20.10 -2.11
N ALA A 170 7.32 -19.77 -3.30
CA ALA A 170 7.29 -20.66 -4.45
C ALA A 170 8.05 -21.96 -4.15
N ALA A 171 9.24 -21.90 -3.57
CA ALA A 171 10.01 -23.08 -3.19
C ALA A 171 9.26 -23.95 -2.17
N ALA A 172 8.58 -23.35 -1.20
CA ALA A 172 7.75 -24.08 -0.23
C ALA A 172 6.56 -24.77 -0.95
N VAL A 173 5.90 -24.09 -1.87
CA VAL A 173 4.78 -24.65 -2.66
C VAL A 173 5.23 -25.82 -3.53
N VAL A 174 6.40 -25.70 -4.17
CA VAL A 174 7.01 -26.81 -4.95
C VAL A 174 7.36 -27.98 -4.03
N GLY A 175 7.89 -27.71 -2.82
CA GLY A 175 8.16 -28.72 -1.82
C GLY A 175 6.91 -29.49 -1.34
N LEU A 176 5.72 -28.90 -1.50
CA LEU A 176 4.42 -29.55 -1.24
C LEU A 176 3.89 -30.34 -2.45
N GLY A 177 4.65 -30.45 -3.56
CA GLY A 177 4.30 -31.25 -4.73
C GLY A 177 3.65 -30.49 -5.88
N VAL A 178 3.59 -29.16 -5.83
CA VAL A 178 3.09 -28.34 -6.95
C VAL A 178 4.18 -28.26 -8.04
N ALA A 179 3.78 -28.32 -9.31
CA ALA A 179 4.71 -28.17 -10.43
C ALA A 179 5.40 -26.79 -10.39
N GLN A 180 6.69 -26.77 -10.75
CA GLN A 180 7.49 -25.53 -10.79
C GLN A 180 6.85 -24.46 -11.69
N THR A 181 6.20 -24.88 -12.78
CA THR A 181 5.50 -23.99 -13.72
C THR A 181 4.33 -23.23 -13.08
N ASP A 182 3.67 -23.81 -12.09
CA ASP A 182 2.49 -23.25 -11.44
C ASP A 182 2.82 -22.56 -10.13
N ALA A 183 4.06 -22.66 -9.65
CA ALA A 183 4.49 -22.14 -8.35
C ALA A 183 4.21 -20.62 -8.20
N TRP A 184 4.40 -19.83 -9.25
CA TRP A 184 4.12 -18.40 -9.24
C TRP A 184 2.63 -18.11 -8.99
N ARG A 185 1.73 -18.93 -9.54
CA ARG A 185 0.27 -18.81 -9.39
C ARG A 185 -0.15 -18.98 -7.95
N TYR A 186 0.30 -20.07 -7.32
CA TYR A 186 0.03 -20.35 -5.91
C TYR A 186 0.66 -19.31 -4.98
N SER A 187 1.87 -18.82 -5.32
CA SER A 187 2.53 -17.77 -4.55
C SER A 187 1.72 -16.46 -4.54
N MET A 188 1.13 -16.08 -5.68
CA MET A 188 0.24 -14.93 -5.77
C MET A 188 -1.04 -15.11 -4.94
N VAL A 189 -1.64 -16.31 -4.98
CA VAL A 189 -2.81 -16.63 -4.15
C VAL A 189 -2.47 -16.50 -2.67
N ILE A 190 -1.34 -17.06 -2.22
CA ILE A 190 -0.89 -16.98 -0.82
C ILE A 190 -0.66 -15.52 -0.41
N ALA A 191 0.05 -14.73 -1.22
CA ALA A 191 0.26 -13.31 -0.95
C ALA A 191 -1.06 -12.52 -0.84
N GLY A 192 -2.03 -12.82 -1.72
CA GLY A 192 -3.36 -12.23 -1.67
C GLY A 192 -4.14 -12.63 -0.41
N VAL A 193 -4.09 -13.89 -0.02
CA VAL A 193 -4.74 -14.37 1.22
C VAL A 193 -4.14 -13.69 2.45
N ILE A 194 -2.81 -13.57 2.52
CA ILE A 194 -2.14 -12.85 3.62
C ILE A 194 -2.58 -11.38 3.65
N CYS A 195 -2.66 -10.72 2.49
CA CYS A 195 -3.13 -9.35 2.37
C CYS A 195 -4.59 -9.21 2.86
N PHE A 196 -5.46 -10.15 2.50
CA PHE A 196 -6.85 -10.20 2.94
C PHE A 196 -6.96 -10.36 4.47
N LEU A 197 -6.23 -11.30 5.04
CA LEU A 197 -6.19 -11.53 6.50
C LEU A 197 -5.66 -10.30 7.23
N MET A 198 -4.66 -9.60 6.66
CA MET A 198 -4.17 -8.35 7.22
C MET A 198 -5.27 -7.28 7.24
N GLY A 199 -6.17 -7.24 6.26
CA GLY A 199 -7.34 -6.36 6.25
C GLY A 199 -8.29 -6.64 7.42
N ILE A 200 -8.51 -7.91 7.76
CA ILE A 200 -9.31 -8.32 8.92
C ILE A 200 -8.63 -7.86 10.23
N VAL A 201 -7.34 -8.14 10.37
CA VAL A 201 -6.55 -7.70 11.53
C VAL A 201 -6.60 -6.18 11.68
N TYR A 202 -6.46 -5.45 10.56
CA TYR A 202 -6.51 -4.00 10.55
C TYR A 202 -7.84 -3.48 11.09
N PHE A 203 -8.96 -4.07 10.66
CA PHE A 203 -10.29 -3.68 11.10
C PHE A 203 -10.49 -3.85 12.61
N PHE A 204 -10.05 -4.97 13.19
CA PHE A 204 -10.29 -5.27 14.59
C PHE A 204 -9.27 -4.64 15.54
N CYS A 205 -8.03 -4.41 15.08
CA CYS A 205 -6.93 -4.01 15.95
C CYS A 205 -6.57 -2.52 15.87
N THR A 206 -7.19 -1.74 14.97
CA THR A 206 -6.94 -0.30 14.84
C THR A 206 -8.19 0.53 15.11
N GLN A 207 -8.01 1.81 15.31
CA GLN A 207 -9.09 2.81 15.35
C GLN A 207 -8.64 4.08 14.63
N ASP A 208 -9.58 4.92 14.17
CA ASP A 208 -9.27 6.08 13.31
C ASP A 208 -8.44 7.16 14.01
N THR A 209 -8.72 7.41 15.30
CA THR A 209 -8.03 8.44 16.10
C THR A 209 -7.74 7.91 17.50
N PRO A 210 -6.89 8.55 18.29
CA PRO A 210 -6.67 8.18 19.69
C PRO A 210 -7.95 8.19 20.57
N ARG A 211 -9.00 8.91 20.13
CA ARG A 211 -10.28 9.01 20.84
C ARG A 211 -11.33 7.99 20.43
N GLY A 212 -11.19 7.39 19.24
CA GLY A 212 -12.16 6.45 18.70
C GLY A 212 -12.29 6.55 17.18
N ASN A 213 -13.33 5.91 16.67
CA ASN A 213 -13.58 5.87 15.22
C ASN A 213 -14.41 7.09 14.79
N PHE A 214 -14.28 7.48 13.54
CA PHE A 214 -15.01 8.62 12.97
C PHE A 214 -16.53 8.48 13.12
N LYS A 215 -17.06 7.25 13.02
CA LYS A 215 -18.48 6.98 13.19
C LYS A 215 -18.94 7.35 14.62
N ASP A 216 -18.22 6.83 15.61
CA ASP A 216 -18.56 6.99 17.02
C ASP A 216 -18.45 8.46 17.45
N LEU A 217 -17.41 9.17 16.97
CA LEU A 217 -17.19 10.59 17.23
C LEU A 217 -18.28 11.49 16.61
N ARG A 218 -18.78 11.14 15.42
CA ARG A 218 -19.89 11.88 14.79
C ARG A 218 -21.22 11.66 15.52
N GLU A 219 -21.48 10.45 15.97
CA GLU A 219 -22.68 10.12 16.74
C GLU A 219 -22.68 10.82 18.11
N SER A 220 -21.52 11.04 18.72
CA SER A 220 -21.38 11.82 19.96
C SER A 220 -21.42 13.34 19.76
N GLY A 221 -21.56 13.82 18.53
CA GLY A 221 -21.57 15.26 18.21
C GLY A 221 -20.20 15.93 18.25
N GLU A 222 -19.12 15.16 18.36
CA GLU A 222 -17.76 15.70 18.29
C GLU A 222 -17.37 16.01 16.83
N ALA A 223 -16.75 17.18 16.64
CA ALA A 223 -16.26 17.56 15.31
C ALA A 223 -15.10 16.66 14.90
N VAL A 224 -15.36 15.78 13.93
CA VAL A 224 -14.36 14.90 13.31
C VAL A 224 -13.56 15.65 12.22
N SER A 225 -13.76 16.96 12.09
CA SER A 225 -13.07 17.73 11.07
C SER A 225 -11.57 17.69 11.30
N THR A 226 -10.88 16.93 10.47
CA THR A 226 -9.42 17.05 10.28
C THR A 226 -9.07 18.39 9.63
N LYS A 227 -10.06 19.07 9.04
CA LYS A 227 -9.90 20.34 8.36
C LYS A 227 -9.90 21.47 9.39
N LYS A 228 -8.75 22.11 9.55
CA LYS A 228 -8.69 23.46 10.11
C LYS A 228 -9.53 24.37 9.21
N LYS A 229 -10.19 25.37 9.80
CA LYS A 229 -11.03 26.35 9.09
C LYS A 229 -10.29 27.11 7.95
N ASP A 230 -8.96 26.99 7.92
CA ASP A 230 -8.02 27.62 6.98
C ASP A 230 -7.36 26.62 6.01
N GLU A 231 -7.92 25.43 5.83
CA GLU A 231 -7.34 24.48 4.85
C GLU A 231 -7.61 24.97 3.44
N VAL A 232 -6.50 25.28 2.76
CA VAL A 232 -6.43 25.64 1.35
C VAL A 232 -7.08 24.55 0.50
N GLY A 233 -8.04 24.92 -0.34
CA GLY A 233 -8.70 23.98 -1.24
C GLY A 233 -7.70 23.33 -2.20
N PHE A 234 -8.00 22.11 -2.67
CA PHE A 234 -7.13 21.38 -3.63
C PHE A 234 -6.70 22.23 -4.82
N LEU A 235 -7.63 22.99 -5.42
CA LEU A 235 -7.33 23.88 -6.55
C LEU A 235 -6.45 25.08 -6.16
N GLU A 236 -6.55 25.53 -4.93
CA GLU A 236 -5.74 26.63 -4.41
C GLU A 236 -4.33 26.14 -4.06
N ALA A 237 -4.20 24.93 -3.52
CA ALA A 237 -2.91 24.27 -3.30
C ALA A 237 -2.13 24.09 -4.63
N LEU A 238 -2.80 23.79 -5.74
CA LEU A 238 -2.16 23.67 -7.04
C LEU A 238 -1.55 24.99 -7.58
N LYS A 239 -1.94 26.14 -7.02
CA LYS A 239 -1.34 27.45 -7.38
C LYS A 239 -0.03 27.71 -6.65
N ASP A 240 0.26 26.99 -5.56
CA ASP A 240 1.52 27.14 -4.81
C ASP A 240 2.65 26.39 -5.53
N TYR A 241 3.69 27.14 -5.96
CA TYR A 241 4.87 26.58 -6.62
C TYR A 241 5.60 25.53 -5.79
N ARG A 242 5.51 25.61 -4.45
CA ARG A 242 6.13 24.64 -3.51
C ARG A 242 5.55 23.24 -3.68
N VAL A 243 4.26 23.15 -3.98
CA VAL A 243 3.59 21.87 -4.27
C VAL A 243 4.20 21.23 -5.51
N TRP A 244 4.47 22.01 -6.55
CA TRP A 244 5.08 21.52 -7.80
C TRP A 244 6.54 21.11 -7.61
N ILE A 245 7.32 21.86 -6.82
CA ILE A 245 8.69 21.45 -6.48
C ILE A 245 8.68 20.11 -5.73
N LEU A 246 7.83 19.97 -4.69
CA LEU A 246 7.69 18.71 -3.96
C LEU A 246 7.21 17.56 -4.83
N PHE A 247 6.28 17.83 -5.74
CA PHE A 247 5.80 16.87 -6.73
C PHE A 247 6.96 16.38 -7.64
N LEU A 248 7.76 17.28 -8.18
CA LEU A 248 8.90 16.92 -9.04
C LEU A 248 9.96 16.13 -8.29
N VAL A 249 10.31 16.54 -7.06
CA VAL A 249 11.28 15.82 -6.22
C VAL A 249 10.77 14.41 -5.91
N TYR A 250 9.50 14.28 -5.50
CA TYR A 250 8.90 12.98 -5.21
C TYR A 250 8.80 12.10 -6.47
N ALA A 251 8.40 12.69 -7.61
CA ALA A 251 8.32 11.98 -8.88
C ALA A 251 9.69 11.45 -9.33
N ALA A 252 10.75 12.26 -9.17
CA ALA A 252 12.11 11.83 -9.50
C ALA A 252 12.56 10.68 -8.57
N CYS A 253 12.43 10.83 -7.26
CA CYS A 253 12.88 9.81 -6.31
C CYS A 253 12.09 8.50 -6.46
N PHE A 254 10.76 8.57 -6.39
CA PHE A 254 9.90 7.38 -6.43
C PHE A 254 9.79 6.79 -7.83
N GLY A 255 9.85 7.62 -8.88
CA GLY A 255 9.85 7.15 -10.26
C GLY A 255 11.11 6.34 -10.61
N ILE A 256 12.29 6.79 -10.16
CA ILE A 256 13.53 6.02 -10.31
C ILE A 256 13.42 4.69 -9.54
N GLU A 257 12.95 4.71 -8.30
CA GLU A 257 12.73 3.49 -7.49
C GLU A 257 11.83 2.49 -8.23
N LEU A 258 10.67 2.93 -8.73
CA LEU A 258 9.74 2.06 -9.47
C LEU A 258 10.37 1.51 -10.77
N THR A 259 11.15 2.32 -11.48
CA THR A 259 11.83 1.89 -12.70
C THR A 259 12.88 0.82 -12.39
N VAL A 260 13.71 1.03 -11.38
CA VAL A 260 14.71 0.06 -10.93
C VAL A 260 14.04 -1.24 -10.51
N TYR A 261 12.95 -1.19 -9.73
CA TYR A 261 12.19 -2.38 -9.35
C TYR A 261 11.64 -3.15 -10.58
N GLY A 262 11.24 -2.45 -11.62
CA GLY A 262 10.65 -3.06 -12.81
C GLY A 262 11.65 -3.60 -13.82
N THR A 263 12.89 -3.10 -13.84
CA THR A 263 13.85 -3.35 -14.92
C THR A 263 15.13 -4.05 -14.50
N MET A 264 15.48 -4.01 -13.21
CA MET A 264 16.77 -4.51 -12.73
C MET A 264 16.96 -6.00 -13.00
N ASP A 265 15.92 -6.81 -12.83
CA ASP A 265 16.00 -8.25 -13.06
C ASP A 265 16.28 -8.57 -14.51
N ASP A 266 15.60 -7.89 -15.44
CA ASP A 266 15.83 -8.05 -16.87
C ASP A 266 17.24 -7.59 -17.27
N TYR A 267 17.70 -6.50 -16.70
CA TYR A 267 19.05 -5.98 -16.94
C TYR A 267 20.11 -6.99 -16.48
N LEU A 268 19.99 -7.51 -15.27
CA LEU A 268 20.95 -8.50 -14.75
C LEU A 268 20.94 -9.80 -15.56
N GLN A 269 19.77 -10.32 -15.92
CA GLN A 269 19.67 -11.56 -16.72
C GLN A 269 20.19 -11.41 -18.14
N ASN A 270 20.10 -10.21 -18.74
CA ASN A 270 20.58 -10.00 -20.12
C ASN A 270 22.04 -9.55 -20.19
N THR A 271 22.64 -9.13 -19.07
CA THR A 271 24.00 -8.58 -19.05
C THR A 271 25.01 -9.55 -18.44
N PHE A 272 24.56 -10.39 -17.53
CA PHE A 272 25.39 -11.38 -16.80
C PHE A 272 24.82 -12.80 -16.93
#